data_dd3cdca596dac09f486e7621a43510c7
#
_entry.id   dd3cdca596dac09f486e7621a43510c7
#
_cell.length_a   1.000
_cell.length_b   1.000
_cell.length_c   1.000
_cell.angle_alpha   90.00
_cell.angle_beta   90.00
_cell.angle_gamma   90.00
#
_symmetry.space_group_name_H-M   'P 1'
#
loop_
_entity.id
_entity.type
_entity.pdbx_description
1 polymer ?
#
loop_
_entity_poly.entity_id
_entity_poly.type
_entity_poly.pdbx_seq_one_letter_code
_entity_poly.pdbx_strand_id
1 'polypeptide(L)'
;MIDKTARLQDNKSKSMDRGIENLYIWQQSRKFVNSIYKMMATCKDWGFKDQIQRASVSIMNNIAEGSESGSDAKYINFLNIAKGSCSEVRSMLYLCEDFSFCTSEERITLQSQLKQISSGIVHMIDKLNKK
;
A
#
# COMPACT_ATOMS: atom_id res chain seq x y z
N MET A 1 29.71 8.33 1.10
CA MET A 1 28.67 7.50 1.67
C MET A 1 27.80 6.80 0.63
N ILE A 2 27.43 7.53 -0.35
CA ILE A 2 26.53 6.97 -1.35
C ILE A 2 27.18 5.87 -2.15
N ASP A 3 28.44 6.05 -2.47
CA ASP A 3 29.12 5.06 -3.26
C ASP A 3 29.27 3.75 -2.56
N LYS A 4 29.61 3.82 -1.30
CA LYS A 4 29.73 2.59 -0.57
C LYS A 4 28.35 1.97 -0.39
N THR A 5 27.33 2.78 -0.44
CA THR A 5 25.98 2.27 -0.38
C THR A 5 25.69 1.44 -1.61
N ALA A 6 26.07 1.91 -2.77
CA ALA A 6 25.85 1.17 -3.99
C ALA A 6 26.59 -0.14 -3.95
N ARG A 7 27.83 -0.10 -3.52
CA ARG A 7 28.62 -1.33 -3.46
C ARG A 7 28.07 -2.31 -2.45
N LEU A 8 27.64 -1.80 -1.31
CA LEU A 8 27.04 -2.66 -0.31
C LEU A 8 25.76 -3.29 -0.83
N GLN A 9 25.04 -2.56 -1.67
CA GLN A 9 23.80 -3.10 -2.24
C GLN A 9 24.08 -4.29 -3.13
N ASP A 10 25.18 -4.27 -3.85
CA ASP A 10 25.51 -5.42 -4.66
C ASP A 10 25.67 -6.66 -3.82
N ASN A 11 26.33 -6.52 -2.67
CA ASN A 11 26.54 -7.65 -1.79
C ASN A 11 25.28 -8.06 -1.08
N LYS A 12 24.38 -7.11 -0.84
CA LYS A 12 23.17 -7.38 -0.08
C LYS A 12 21.98 -7.70 -0.95
N SER A 13 22.12 -7.55 -2.26
CA SER A 13 20.95 -7.67 -3.12
C SER A 13 20.22 -8.98 -2.92
N LYS A 14 20.95 -10.06 -2.70
CA LYS A 14 20.32 -11.35 -2.54
C LYS A 14 19.47 -11.45 -1.29
N SER A 15 19.95 -10.93 -0.17
CA SER A 15 19.15 -10.95 1.04
C SER A 15 18.07 -9.89 0.97
N MET A 16 18.34 -8.75 0.36
CA MET A 16 17.37 -7.69 0.25
C MET A 16 16.24 -8.02 -0.73
N ASP A 17 16.50 -8.96 -1.65
CA ASP A 17 15.44 -9.40 -2.56
C ASP A 17 14.25 -9.97 -1.82
N ARG A 18 14.42 -10.35 -0.57
CA ARG A 18 13.34 -10.87 0.25
C ARG A 18 12.79 -9.86 1.22
N GLY A 19 13.37 -8.66 1.27
CA GLY A 19 12.90 -7.62 2.17
C GLY A 19 11.68 -6.90 1.62
N ILE A 20 10.95 -6.24 2.51
CA ILE A 20 9.76 -5.50 2.10
C ILE A 20 10.12 -4.41 1.11
N GLU A 21 11.30 -3.85 1.21
CA GLU A 21 11.73 -2.76 0.33
C GLU A 21 11.72 -3.14 -1.14
N ASN A 22 11.85 -4.43 -1.44
CA ASN A 22 11.88 -4.92 -2.80
C ASN A 22 10.54 -5.47 -3.28
N LEU A 23 9.51 -5.40 -2.45
CA LEU A 23 8.18 -5.83 -2.86
C LEU A 23 7.49 -4.69 -3.61
N TYR A 24 7.14 -4.97 -4.86
CA TYR A 24 6.49 -3.97 -5.69
C TYR A 24 5.22 -3.42 -5.04
N ILE A 25 4.36 -4.30 -4.52
CA ILE A 25 3.10 -3.88 -3.92
C ILE A 25 3.34 -3.02 -2.67
N TRP A 26 4.40 -3.30 -1.92
CA TRP A 26 4.74 -2.47 -0.77
C TRP A 26 5.21 -1.09 -1.21
N GLN A 27 6.07 -1.05 -2.23
CA GLN A 27 6.56 0.22 -2.76
C GLN A 27 5.43 1.09 -3.28
N GLN A 28 4.49 0.50 -4.00
CA GLN A 28 3.34 1.23 -4.51
C GLN A 28 2.43 1.69 -3.39
N SER A 29 2.25 0.86 -2.37
CA SER A 29 1.44 1.23 -1.21
C SER A 29 2.05 2.39 -0.45
N ARG A 30 3.37 2.42 -0.30
CA ARG A 30 4.06 3.52 0.37
C ARG A 30 3.84 4.83 -0.38
N LYS A 31 3.94 4.79 -1.71
CA LYS A 31 3.69 5.98 -2.52
C LYS A 31 2.25 6.44 -2.39
N PHE A 32 1.33 5.49 -2.36
CA PHE A 32 -0.09 5.80 -2.23
C PHE A 32 -0.38 6.48 -0.88
N VAL A 33 0.20 5.96 0.20
CA VAL A 33 0.04 6.56 1.52
C VAL A 33 0.49 8.03 1.50
N ASN A 34 1.64 8.28 0.88
CA ASN A 34 2.14 9.66 0.78
C ASN A 34 1.16 10.55 0.01
N SER A 35 0.56 10.03 -1.05
CA SER A 35 -0.41 10.80 -1.83
C SER A 35 -1.66 11.11 -1.00
N ILE A 36 -2.13 10.15 -0.22
CA ILE A 36 -3.31 10.35 0.65
C ILE A 36 -3.01 11.42 1.70
N TYR A 37 -1.84 11.35 2.35
CA TYR A 37 -1.48 12.33 3.36
C TYR A 37 -1.36 13.73 2.77
N LYS A 38 -0.79 13.83 1.57
CA LYS A 38 -0.67 15.13 0.90
C LYS A 38 -2.06 15.70 0.56
N MET A 39 -2.93 14.86 0.02
CA MET A 39 -4.28 15.30 -0.34
C MET A 39 -5.07 15.77 0.88
N MET A 40 -4.89 15.08 2.01
CA MET A 40 -5.64 15.35 3.22
C MET A 40 -5.01 16.40 4.13
N ALA A 41 -3.89 16.99 3.71
CA ALA A 41 -3.10 17.88 4.58
C ALA A 41 -3.90 19.04 5.14
N THR A 42 -4.82 19.60 4.35
CA THR A 42 -5.62 20.74 4.78
C THR A 42 -7.03 20.37 5.24
N CYS A 43 -7.35 19.08 5.25
CA CYS A 43 -8.67 18.63 5.68
C CYS A 43 -8.82 18.82 7.18
N LYS A 44 -9.93 19.45 7.58
CA LYS A 44 -10.22 19.72 8.99
C LYS A 44 -11.27 18.79 9.55
N ASP A 45 -11.81 17.88 8.77
CA ASP A 45 -12.66 16.81 9.26
C ASP A 45 -11.73 15.75 9.83
N TRP A 46 -11.38 15.91 11.09
CA TRP A 46 -10.35 15.07 11.73
C TRP A 46 -10.73 13.60 11.75
N GLY A 47 -12.00 13.29 11.97
CA GLY A 47 -12.45 11.90 11.98
C GLY A 47 -12.29 11.24 10.64
N PHE A 48 -12.73 11.89 9.59
CA PHE A 48 -12.60 11.35 8.24
C PHE A 48 -11.15 11.23 7.82
N LYS A 49 -10.37 12.28 8.10
CA LYS A 49 -8.94 12.31 7.79
C LYS A 49 -8.23 11.15 8.46
N ASP A 50 -8.47 10.96 9.75
CA ASP A 50 -7.84 9.88 10.50
C ASP A 50 -8.20 8.52 9.91
N GLN A 51 -9.45 8.32 9.57
CA GLN A 51 -9.92 7.04 9.06
C GLN A 51 -9.29 6.68 7.72
N ILE A 52 -9.25 7.62 6.77
CA ILE A 52 -8.68 7.32 5.45
C ILE A 52 -7.17 7.14 5.54
N GLN A 53 -6.51 7.90 6.40
CA GLN A 53 -5.07 7.76 6.61
C GLN A 53 -4.75 6.41 7.24
N ARG A 54 -5.49 5.99 8.25
CA ARG A 54 -5.30 4.68 8.88
C ARG A 54 -5.54 3.55 7.91
N ALA A 55 -6.59 3.64 7.12
CA ALA A 55 -6.90 2.59 6.14
C ALA A 55 -5.80 2.48 5.09
N SER A 56 -5.27 3.61 4.65
CA SER A 56 -4.18 3.63 3.66
C SER A 56 -2.90 3.01 4.22
N VAL A 57 -2.54 3.38 5.44
CA VAL A 57 -1.36 2.81 6.11
C VAL A 57 -1.54 1.32 6.33
N SER A 58 -2.77 0.88 6.61
CA SER A 58 -3.08 -0.54 6.82
C SER A 58 -2.74 -1.38 5.60
N ILE A 59 -2.94 -0.85 4.38
CA ILE A 59 -2.56 -1.59 3.18
C ILE A 59 -1.08 -1.92 3.22
N MET A 60 -0.25 -0.91 3.43
CA MET A 60 1.20 -1.05 3.43
C MET A 60 1.68 -1.96 4.54
N ASN A 61 1.17 -1.75 5.75
CA ASN A 61 1.62 -2.50 6.91
C ASN A 61 1.23 -3.97 6.84
N ASN A 62 0.06 -4.30 6.33
CA ASN A 62 -0.34 -5.70 6.22
C ASN A 62 0.47 -6.44 5.16
N ILE A 63 0.85 -5.76 4.09
CA ILE A 63 1.76 -6.37 3.12
C ILE A 63 3.09 -6.68 3.79
N ALA A 64 3.63 -5.74 4.56
CA ALA A 64 4.91 -5.93 5.24
C ALA A 64 4.83 -7.07 6.26
N GLU A 65 3.82 -7.03 7.12
CA GLU A 65 3.68 -8.05 8.16
C GLU A 65 3.49 -9.44 7.56
N GLY A 66 2.71 -9.52 6.47
CA GLY A 66 2.48 -10.78 5.80
C GLY A 66 3.75 -11.36 5.22
N SER A 67 4.55 -10.51 4.56
CA SER A 67 5.77 -10.98 3.90
C SER A 67 6.81 -11.51 4.88
N GLU A 68 6.73 -11.06 6.13
CA GLU A 68 7.70 -11.48 7.16
C GLU A 68 7.07 -12.40 8.20
N SER A 69 5.88 -12.92 7.92
CA SER A 69 5.11 -13.68 8.91
C SER A 69 5.57 -15.13 9.10
N GLY A 70 6.40 -15.64 8.20
CA GLY A 70 6.99 -16.96 8.36
C GLY A 70 6.24 -18.11 7.71
N SER A 71 5.04 -17.88 7.16
CA SER A 71 4.33 -18.94 6.43
C SER A 71 3.47 -18.34 5.34
N ASP A 72 3.23 -19.14 4.29
CA ASP A 72 2.39 -18.70 3.19
C ASP A 72 0.95 -18.46 3.65
N ALA A 73 0.46 -19.32 4.54
CA ALA A 73 -0.91 -19.18 5.04
C ALA A 73 -1.10 -17.85 5.77
N LYS A 74 -0.14 -17.46 6.61
CA LYS A 74 -0.21 -16.18 7.30
C LYS A 74 -0.08 -15.02 6.33
N TYR A 75 0.80 -15.17 5.35
CA TYR A 75 0.98 -14.13 4.33
C TYR A 75 -0.34 -13.88 3.60
N ILE A 76 -1.01 -14.95 3.18
CA ILE A 76 -2.30 -14.82 2.50
C ILE A 76 -3.32 -14.11 3.39
N ASN A 77 -3.36 -14.42 4.67
CA ASN A 77 -4.29 -13.77 5.59
C ASN A 77 -4.02 -12.27 5.68
N PHE A 78 -2.76 -11.87 5.82
CA PHE A 78 -2.41 -10.44 5.87
C PHE A 78 -2.72 -9.75 4.53
N LEU A 79 -2.46 -10.43 3.42
CA LEU A 79 -2.78 -9.87 2.10
C LEU A 79 -4.28 -9.66 1.92
N ASN A 80 -5.10 -10.54 2.48
CA ASN A 80 -6.55 -10.37 2.41
C ASN A 80 -7.00 -9.15 3.22
N ILE A 81 -6.35 -8.90 4.36
CA ILE A 81 -6.65 -7.69 5.15
C ILE A 81 -6.27 -6.46 4.34
N ALA A 82 -5.08 -6.48 3.71
CA ALA A 82 -4.64 -5.37 2.87
C ALA A 82 -5.63 -5.10 1.73
N LYS A 83 -6.15 -6.16 1.13
CA LYS A 83 -7.13 -6.04 0.05
C LYS A 83 -8.42 -5.39 0.54
N GLY A 84 -8.85 -5.76 1.74
CA GLY A 84 -10.01 -5.12 2.36
C GLY A 84 -9.80 -3.65 2.62
N SER A 85 -8.59 -3.28 3.07
CA SER A 85 -8.25 -1.89 3.29
C SER A 85 -8.25 -1.10 1.97
N CYS A 86 -7.82 -1.71 0.87
CA CYS A 86 -7.92 -1.08 -0.45
C CYS A 86 -9.38 -0.75 -0.79
N SER A 87 -10.28 -1.66 -0.51
CA SER A 87 -11.71 -1.45 -0.78
C SER A 87 -12.27 -0.32 0.07
N GLU A 88 -11.85 -0.26 1.33
CA GLU A 88 -12.28 0.80 2.23
C GLU A 88 -11.84 2.16 1.71
N VAL A 89 -10.57 2.30 1.34
CA VAL A 89 -10.06 3.57 0.83
C VAL A 89 -10.73 3.92 -0.49
N ARG A 90 -10.94 2.94 -1.37
CA ARG A 90 -11.61 3.20 -2.64
C ARG A 90 -13.00 3.77 -2.42
N SER A 91 -13.72 3.22 -1.46
CA SER A 91 -15.06 3.72 -1.11
C SER A 91 -14.98 5.14 -0.56
N MET A 92 -14.03 5.39 0.34
CA MET A 92 -13.90 6.72 0.96
C MET A 92 -13.48 7.80 -0.04
N LEU A 93 -12.78 7.44 -1.11
CA LEU A 93 -12.38 8.41 -2.11
C LEU A 93 -13.57 9.05 -2.83
N TYR A 94 -14.69 8.32 -2.96
CA TYR A 94 -15.91 8.94 -3.48
C TYR A 94 -16.41 10.03 -2.55
N LEU A 95 -16.35 9.79 -1.25
CA LEU A 95 -16.74 10.81 -0.26
C LEU A 95 -15.77 11.98 -0.27
N CYS A 96 -14.49 11.74 -0.52
CA CYS A 96 -13.53 12.84 -0.67
C CYS A 96 -13.97 13.80 -1.76
N GLU A 97 -14.43 13.27 -2.87
CA GLU A 97 -14.94 14.10 -3.95
C GLU A 97 -16.24 14.80 -3.55
N ASP A 98 -17.17 14.04 -2.96
CA ASP A 98 -18.46 14.57 -2.53
C ASP A 98 -18.30 15.74 -1.57
N PHE A 99 -17.34 15.65 -0.67
CA PHE A 99 -17.09 16.67 0.35
C PHE A 99 -16.09 17.74 -0.10
N SER A 100 -15.67 17.67 -1.34
CA SER A 100 -14.72 18.61 -1.94
C SER A 100 -13.34 18.58 -1.28
N PHE A 101 -12.95 17.43 -0.76
CA PHE A 101 -11.59 17.22 -0.25
C PHE A 101 -10.63 16.92 -1.39
N CYS A 102 -11.15 16.50 -2.54
CA CYS A 102 -10.35 16.30 -3.74
C CYS A 102 -11.21 16.53 -4.98
N THR A 103 -10.55 16.67 -6.12
CA THR A 103 -11.25 16.80 -7.41
C THR A 103 -11.60 15.41 -7.95
N SER A 104 -12.48 15.38 -8.96
CA SER A 104 -12.77 14.13 -9.67
C SER A 104 -11.51 13.49 -10.24
N GLU A 105 -10.63 14.32 -10.81
CA GLU A 105 -9.41 13.83 -11.41
C GLU A 105 -8.49 13.21 -10.38
N GLU A 106 -8.37 13.84 -9.23
CA GLU A 106 -7.57 13.30 -8.14
C GLU A 106 -8.13 11.97 -7.66
N ARG A 107 -9.46 11.89 -7.51
CA ARG A 107 -10.09 10.63 -7.12
C ARG A 107 -9.81 9.52 -8.12
N ILE A 108 -9.98 9.82 -9.40
CA ILE A 108 -9.79 8.82 -10.45
C ILE A 108 -8.34 8.31 -10.45
N THR A 109 -7.39 9.24 -10.32
CA THR A 109 -5.97 8.88 -10.29
C THR A 109 -5.66 7.98 -9.09
N LEU A 110 -6.14 8.35 -7.92
CA LEU A 110 -5.88 7.57 -6.70
C LEU A 110 -6.56 6.21 -6.77
N GLN A 111 -7.77 6.13 -7.29
CA GLN A 111 -8.46 4.86 -7.44
C GLN A 111 -7.76 3.95 -8.43
N SER A 112 -7.16 4.54 -9.48
CA SER A 112 -6.38 3.77 -10.44
C SER A 112 -5.15 3.16 -9.78
N GLN A 113 -4.47 3.93 -8.93
CA GLN A 113 -3.33 3.42 -8.17
C GLN A 113 -3.75 2.30 -7.23
N LEU A 114 -4.86 2.46 -6.54
CA LEU A 114 -5.38 1.42 -5.66
C LEU A 114 -5.69 0.14 -6.43
N LYS A 115 -6.22 0.28 -7.64
CA LYS A 115 -6.54 -0.88 -8.46
C LYS A 115 -5.27 -1.67 -8.80
N GLN A 116 -4.18 -0.96 -9.10
CA GLN A 116 -2.91 -1.62 -9.37
C GLN A 116 -2.39 -2.34 -8.14
N ILE A 117 -2.48 -1.72 -6.98
CA ILE A 117 -2.06 -2.34 -5.72
C ILE A 117 -2.91 -3.58 -5.45
N SER A 118 -4.23 -3.45 -5.55
CA SER A 118 -5.14 -4.55 -5.30
C SER A 118 -4.90 -5.72 -6.25
N SER A 119 -4.65 -5.43 -7.54
CA SER A 119 -4.34 -6.47 -8.51
C SER A 119 -3.04 -7.17 -8.18
N GLY A 120 -2.04 -6.40 -7.73
CA GLY A 120 -0.77 -6.98 -7.29
C GLY A 120 -0.93 -7.88 -6.07
N ILE A 121 -1.79 -7.49 -5.15
CA ILE A 121 -2.10 -8.30 -3.96
C ILE A 121 -2.73 -9.62 -4.39
N VAL A 122 -3.74 -9.57 -5.27
CA VAL A 122 -4.40 -10.77 -5.76
C VAL A 122 -3.41 -11.68 -6.47
N HIS A 123 -2.55 -11.10 -7.29
CA HIS A 123 -1.51 -11.86 -7.98
C HIS A 123 -0.58 -12.58 -6.99
N MET A 124 -0.20 -11.90 -5.92
CA MET A 124 0.65 -12.51 -4.90
C MET A 124 -0.08 -13.63 -4.17
N ILE A 125 -1.35 -13.44 -3.85
CA ILE A 125 -2.15 -14.50 -3.22
C ILE A 125 -2.20 -15.72 -4.11
N ASP A 126 -2.43 -15.52 -5.40
CA ASP A 126 -2.49 -16.64 -6.35
C ASP A 126 -1.16 -17.37 -6.41
N LYS A 127 -0.05 -16.65 -6.42
CA LYS A 127 1.27 -17.27 -6.42
C LYS A 127 1.50 -18.12 -5.17
N LEU A 128 1.10 -17.61 -4.02
CA LEU A 128 1.26 -18.33 -2.76
C LEU A 128 0.41 -19.59 -2.71
N ASN A 129 -0.77 -19.54 -3.32
CA ASN A 129 -1.67 -20.69 -3.36
C ASN A 129 -1.20 -21.80 -4.28
N LYS A 130 -0.32 -21.49 -5.23
CA LYS A 130 0.16 -22.50 -6.19
C LYS A 130 1.33 -23.32 -5.70
N LYS A 131 1.85 -23.01 -4.53
CA LYS A 131 3.00 -23.77 -3.98
C LYS A 131 2.60 -25.10 -3.39
#